data_42af7d9b5a329633f83d5601ee843253
#
_entry.id   42af7d9b5a329633f83d5601ee843253
#
_cell.length_a   1.000
_cell.length_b   1.000
_cell.length_c   1.000
_cell.angle_alpha   90.00
_cell.angle_beta   90.00
_cell.angle_gamma   90.00
#
_symmetry.space_group_name_H-M   'P 1'
#
loop_
_entity.id
_entity.type
_entity.pdbx_description
1 polymer ?
#
loop_
_entity_poly.entity_id
_entity_poly.type
_entity_poly.pdbx_seq_one_letter_code
_entity_poly.pdbx_strand_id
1 'polypeptide(L)' 'DSELRERLRQLQSDGMSASQAARQLAEDSGISRRRLYSLLHQSTAD' A
#
# COMPACT_ATOMS: atom_id res chain seq x y z
N ASP A 1 -4.71 -0.68 9.98
CA ASP A 1 -3.89 0.28 9.23
C ASP A 1 -2.42 -0.06 9.24
N SER A 2 -1.87 -0.42 10.38
CA SER A 2 -0.45 -0.78 10.40
C SER A 2 -0.23 -2.08 9.64
N GLU A 3 -1.20 -2.97 9.65
CA GLU A 3 -1.10 -4.20 8.88
C GLU A 3 -1.04 -3.92 7.40
N LEU A 4 -1.88 -2.99 6.95
CA LEU A 4 -1.90 -2.64 5.53
C LEU A 4 -0.60 -1.97 5.11
N ARG A 5 -0.08 -1.13 5.96
CA ARG A 5 1.19 -0.47 5.67
C ARG A 5 2.32 -1.46 5.57
N GLU A 6 2.29 -2.44 6.44
CA GLU A 6 3.32 -3.46 6.43
C GLU A 6 3.26 -4.29 5.16
N ARG A 7 2.06 -4.61 4.71
CA ARG A 7 1.89 -5.35 3.48
C ARG A 7 2.37 -4.56 2.28
N LEU A 8 2.04 -3.28 2.27
CA LEU A 8 2.52 -2.41 1.19
C LEU A 8 4.03 -2.39 1.15
N ARG A 9 4.63 -2.32 2.31
CA ARG A 9 6.08 -2.31 2.41
C ARG A 9 6.68 -3.61 1.87
N GLN A 10 6.07 -4.72 2.21
CA GLN A 10 6.55 -6.00 1.75
C GLN A 10 6.46 -6.12 0.24
N LEU A 11 5.37 -5.66 -0.33
CA LEU A 11 5.21 -5.70 -1.77
C LEU A 11 6.24 -4.83 -2.46
N GLN A 12 6.52 -3.68 -1.90
CA GLN A 12 7.55 -2.81 -2.44
C GLN A 12 8.92 -3.45 -2.33
N SER A 13 9.16 -4.12 -1.24
CA SER A 13 10.41 -4.82 -1.03
C SER A 13 10.60 -5.93 -2.05
N ASP A 14 9.49 -6.46 -2.54
CA ASP A 14 9.50 -7.50 -3.56
C ASP A 14 9.83 -6.97 -4.95
N GLY A 15 9.95 -5.66 -5.07
CA GLY A 15 10.28 -5.06 -6.34
C GLY A 15 9.13 -4.33 -6.99
N MET A 16 8.00 -4.23 -6.32
CA MET A 16 6.84 -3.53 -6.85
C MET A 16 6.94 -2.05 -6.56
N SER A 17 6.42 -1.25 -7.49
CA SER A 17 6.32 0.18 -7.26
C SER A 17 5.18 0.42 -6.27
N ALA A 18 5.15 1.64 -5.71
CA ALA A 18 4.09 2.00 -4.77
C ALA A 18 2.72 1.85 -5.41
N SER A 19 2.60 2.24 -6.67
CA SER A 19 1.36 2.11 -7.41
C SER A 19 0.93 0.67 -7.54
N GLN A 20 1.86 -0.17 -7.92
CA GLN A 20 1.58 -1.58 -8.12
C GLN A 20 1.23 -2.26 -6.81
N ALA A 21 1.96 -1.91 -5.77
CA ALA A 21 1.71 -2.50 -4.46
C ALA A 21 0.31 -2.13 -3.97
N ALA A 22 -0.08 -0.88 -4.13
CA ALA A 22 -1.39 -0.45 -3.72
C ALA A 22 -2.49 -1.15 -4.51
N ARG A 23 -2.26 -1.30 -5.81
CA ARG A 23 -3.23 -1.96 -6.66
C ARG A 23 -3.39 -3.42 -6.27
N GLN A 24 -2.30 -4.09 -6.07
CA GLN A 24 -2.31 -5.49 -5.69
C GLN A 24 -3.02 -5.68 -4.36
N LEU A 25 -2.70 -4.85 -3.41
CA LEU A 25 -3.27 -4.96 -2.09
C LEU A 25 -4.77 -4.62 -2.10
N ALA A 26 -5.16 -3.69 -2.95
CA ALA A 26 -6.56 -3.34 -3.08
C ALA A 26 -7.38 -4.55 -3.55
N GLU A 27 -6.84 -5.28 -4.51
CA GLU A 27 -7.52 -6.47 -5.01
C GLU A 27 -7.55 -7.57 -3.97
N ASP A 28 -6.49 -7.68 -3.24
CA ASP A 28 -6.33 -8.76 -2.27
C ASP A 28 -7.21 -8.57 -1.05
N SER A 29 -7.29 -7.36 -0.56
CA SER A 29 -8.00 -7.06 0.68
C SER A 29 -9.38 -6.46 0.47
N GLY A 30 -9.68 -6.05 -0.74
CA GLY A 30 -10.96 -5.41 -1.03
C GLY A 30 -11.04 -3.97 -0.58
N ILE A 31 -9.92 -3.39 -0.20
CA ILE A 31 -9.88 -2.00 0.23
C ILE A 31 -9.64 -1.13 -1.00
N SER A 32 -10.24 0.07 -1.02
CA SER A 32 -10.11 0.94 -2.17
C SER A 32 -8.66 1.45 -2.30
N ARG A 33 -8.24 1.63 -3.55
CA ARG A 33 -6.90 2.12 -3.81
C ARG A 33 -6.68 3.50 -3.21
N ARG A 34 -7.72 4.28 -3.20
CA ARG A 34 -7.66 5.62 -2.66
C ARG A 34 -7.19 5.59 -1.20
N ARG A 35 -7.73 4.65 -0.46
CA ARG A 35 -7.38 4.52 0.94
C ARG A 35 -5.93 4.09 1.10
N LEU A 36 -5.49 3.18 0.24
CA LEU A 36 -4.12 2.71 0.30
C LEU A 36 -3.14 3.82 -0.07
N TYR A 37 -3.50 4.63 -1.05
CA TYR A 37 -2.67 5.78 -1.40
C TYR A 37 -2.58 6.75 -0.23
N SER A 38 -3.68 6.91 0.48
CA SER A 38 -3.70 7.78 1.64
C SER A 38 -2.72 7.28 2.70
N LEU A 39 -2.67 5.98 2.89
CA LEU A 39 -1.73 5.39 3.83
C LEU A 39 -0.29 5.61 3.40
N LEU A 40 -0.04 5.47 2.11
CA LEU A 40 1.28 5.70 1.57
C LEU A 40 1.73 7.14 1.80
N HIS A 41 0.82 8.06 1.57
CA HIS A 41 1.11 9.47 1.77
C HIS A 41 1.39 9.77 3.23
N GLN A 42 0.65 9.13 4.11
CA GLN A 42 0.88 9.32 5.53
C GLN A 42 2.26 8.83 5.93
N SER A 43 2.69 7.76 5.30
CA SER A 43 4.00 7.20 5.56
C SER A 43 5.12 8.15 5.19
N THR A 44 4.92 8.91 4.14
CA THR A 44 5.94 9.81 3.64
C THR A 44 5.76 11.24 4.11
N ALA A 45 4.68 11.51 4.78
CA ALA A 45 4.35 12.88 5.17
C ALA A 45 5.26 13.44 6.24
N ASP A 46 6.15 12.67 6.72
CA ASP A 46 7.09 13.20 7.71
C ASP A 46 8.19 14.01 7.08
#